data_70aeed4999b85c8d0a0bc26e01a0f479
#
_entry.id   70aeed4999b85c8d0a0bc26e01a0f479
#
_cell.length_a   1.000
_cell.length_b   1.000
_cell.length_c   1.000
_cell.angle_alpha   90.00
_cell.angle_beta   90.00
_cell.angle_gamma   90.00
#
_symmetry.space_group_name_H-M   'P 1'
#
loop_
_entity.id
_entity.type
_entity.pdbx_description
1 polymer ?
#
loop_
_entity_poly.entity_id
_entity_poly.type
_entity_poly.pdbx_seq_one_letter_code
_entity_poly.pdbx_strand_id
1 'polypeptide(L)'
;MHSGQNKKMTTVLELRNLTKKFAGDVTAVDNISMSVEGGEFVTLLGPSGCGKTTMLRMIGGFEYPDAGSVVLEGVDITDAPPYERPVNMMFQDYALFPHMTVESNIGYGLRISGIESRQVQHEVGEMLELIDLPGMQNRLPSELSNGQRQRVALARALIRKPKILLLDEPMSALDAKLRQSMQIELLSLHKKIGITFLMVTHDQTEAMVMSDRITVIRDGAIEQIGTPTELYDHPVTPYVAEFLGQSNMIPAVVQRSAADRLIAQVGSNELDVTNATIVGRIDNNVTLCIRPERIRLLESSSEVDTSLEVITGVVQQVLYSGNSLHFTISLDGNRSIHVHHPLNTVFN
;
A
#
# COMPACT_ATOMS: atom_id res chain seq x y z
N MET A 1 18.56 -24.53 6.37
CA MET A 1 17.85 -25.35 5.38
C MET A 1 16.36 -25.23 5.70
N HIS A 2 15.67 -24.22 5.14
CA HIS A 2 14.22 -24.10 5.22
C HIS A 2 13.68 -24.62 3.88
N SER A 3 13.07 -25.78 3.91
CA SER A 3 12.31 -26.34 2.79
C SER A 3 11.06 -25.48 2.60
N GLY A 4 11.14 -24.48 1.71
CA GLY A 4 9.98 -23.78 1.20
C GLY A 4 9.09 -24.75 0.44
N GLN A 5 8.03 -25.21 1.08
CA GLN A 5 6.92 -25.84 0.36
C GLN A 5 6.35 -24.77 -0.57
N ASN A 6 6.53 -24.98 -1.86
CA ASN A 6 5.91 -24.20 -2.94
C ASN A 6 4.39 -24.43 -2.87
N LYS A 7 3.70 -23.71 -1.98
CA LYS A 7 2.24 -23.68 -1.89
C LYS A 7 1.79 -23.05 -3.22
N LYS A 8 1.20 -23.83 -4.11
CA LYS A 8 0.59 -23.33 -5.33
C LYS A 8 -0.39 -22.23 -4.92
N MET A 9 -0.01 -20.97 -5.10
CA MET A 9 -0.89 -19.85 -4.80
C MET A 9 -2.08 -19.94 -5.74
N THR A 10 -3.27 -19.94 -5.18
CA THR A 10 -4.51 -20.05 -5.93
C THR A 10 -5.13 -18.66 -5.95
N THR A 11 -5.42 -18.15 -7.13
CA THR A 11 -6.11 -16.86 -7.30
C THR A 11 -7.47 -16.90 -6.59
N VAL A 12 -7.67 -15.99 -5.65
CA VAL A 12 -8.92 -15.87 -4.88
C VAL A 12 -9.83 -14.82 -5.47
N LEU A 13 -9.29 -13.69 -5.92
CA LEU A 13 -10.05 -12.61 -6.54
C LEU A 13 -9.48 -12.28 -7.91
N GLU A 14 -10.36 -12.11 -8.89
CA GLU A 14 -10.03 -11.53 -10.19
C GLU A 14 -11.00 -10.40 -10.51
N LEU A 15 -10.45 -9.25 -10.87
CA LEU A 15 -11.18 -8.15 -11.49
C LEU A 15 -10.88 -8.19 -12.99
N ARG A 16 -11.91 -8.22 -13.82
CA ARG A 16 -11.77 -8.35 -15.27
C ARG A 16 -12.40 -7.15 -15.96
N ASN A 17 -11.58 -6.25 -16.50
CA ASN A 17 -11.97 -5.05 -17.26
C ASN A 17 -13.01 -4.19 -16.53
N LEU A 18 -12.85 -4.04 -15.21
CA LEU A 18 -13.82 -3.38 -14.34
C LEU A 18 -13.90 -1.89 -14.65
N THR A 19 -15.09 -1.39 -14.92
CA THR A 19 -15.35 0.02 -15.23
C THR A 19 -16.52 0.53 -14.44
N LYS A 20 -16.38 1.75 -13.89
CA LYS A 20 -17.45 2.46 -13.20
C LYS A 20 -17.46 3.94 -13.53
N LYS A 21 -18.62 4.43 -13.96
CA LYS A 21 -18.88 5.83 -14.25
C LYS A 21 -19.98 6.35 -13.33
N PHE A 22 -19.83 7.57 -12.87
CA PHE A 22 -20.86 8.29 -12.13
C PHE A 22 -21.46 9.41 -12.96
N ALA A 23 -22.56 10.00 -12.48
CA ALA A 23 -23.21 11.13 -13.13
C ALA A 23 -22.23 12.27 -13.42
N GLY A 24 -22.35 12.91 -14.60
CA GLY A 24 -21.44 13.97 -15.05
C GLY A 24 -20.18 13.45 -15.77
N ASP A 25 -20.22 12.27 -16.36
CA ASP A 25 -19.11 11.61 -17.10
C ASP A 25 -17.83 11.39 -16.28
N VAL A 26 -17.96 11.32 -14.96
CA VAL A 26 -16.82 11.01 -14.09
C VAL A 26 -16.54 9.51 -14.12
N THR A 27 -15.47 9.11 -14.78
CA THR A 27 -14.97 7.73 -14.76
C THR A 27 -14.16 7.51 -13.49
N ALA A 28 -14.74 6.83 -12.51
CA ALA A 28 -14.08 6.56 -11.23
C ALA A 28 -13.17 5.31 -11.30
N VAL A 29 -13.52 4.34 -12.14
CA VAL A 29 -12.72 3.14 -12.41
C VAL A 29 -12.76 2.89 -13.90
N ASP A 30 -11.60 2.77 -14.53
CA ASP A 30 -11.45 2.67 -15.98
C ASP A 30 -10.70 1.39 -16.36
N ASN A 31 -11.47 0.40 -16.85
CA ASN A 31 -10.95 -0.83 -17.44
C ASN A 31 -9.89 -1.56 -16.59
N ILE A 32 -10.11 -1.65 -15.28
CA ILE A 32 -9.17 -2.27 -14.36
C ILE A 32 -9.24 -3.81 -14.42
N SER A 33 -8.08 -4.43 -14.57
CA SER A 33 -7.90 -5.87 -14.42
C SER A 33 -6.76 -6.17 -13.47
N MET A 34 -7.02 -6.99 -12.45
CA MET A 34 -6.02 -7.46 -11.48
C MET A 34 -6.45 -8.77 -10.83
N SER A 35 -5.48 -9.48 -10.27
CA SER A 35 -5.72 -10.69 -9.47
C SER A 35 -5.12 -10.56 -8.08
N VAL A 36 -5.72 -11.26 -7.11
CA VAL A 36 -5.24 -11.40 -5.73
C VAL A 36 -5.15 -12.86 -5.39
N GLU A 37 -4.00 -13.27 -4.86
CA GLU A 37 -3.75 -14.66 -4.49
C GLU A 37 -4.24 -14.95 -3.06
N GLY A 38 -4.50 -16.23 -2.78
CA GLY A 38 -4.96 -16.65 -1.46
C GLY A 38 -3.94 -16.42 -0.37
N GLY A 39 -4.35 -15.69 0.68
CA GLY A 39 -3.50 -15.35 1.82
C GLY A 39 -2.58 -14.15 1.60
N GLU A 40 -2.67 -13.44 0.45
CA GLU A 40 -1.96 -12.19 0.24
C GLU A 40 -2.55 -11.04 1.05
N PHE A 41 -1.68 -10.11 1.44
CA PHE A 41 -2.05 -8.77 1.86
C PHE A 41 -1.81 -7.81 0.69
N VAL A 42 -2.87 -7.41 -0.01
CA VAL A 42 -2.78 -6.49 -1.15
C VAL A 42 -3.31 -5.12 -0.77
N THR A 43 -2.61 -4.06 -1.20
CA THR A 43 -3.05 -2.68 -0.97
C THR A 43 -3.32 -1.95 -2.28
N LEU A 44 -4.49 -1.31 -2.37
CA LEU A 44 -4.82 -0.31 -3.37
C LEU A 44 -4.35 1.06 -2.85
N LEU A 45 -3.36 1.64 -3.50
CA LEU A 45 -2.72 2.88 -3.08
C LEU A 45 -2.90 3.96 -4.15
N GLY A 46 -3.18 5.19 -3.74
CA GLY A 46 -3.32 6.32 -4.66
C GLY A 46 -3.90 7.55 -3.97
N PRO A 47 -3.96 8.71 -4.64
CA PRO A 47 -4.51 9.93 -4.09
C PRO A 47 -6.02 9.82 -3.82
N SER A 48 -6.56 10.76 -3.04
CA SER A 48 -8.00 10.82 -2.79
C SER A 48 -8.75 11.01 -4.11
N GLY A 49 -9.87 10.30 -4.27
CA GLY A 49 -10.71 10.40 -5.47
C GLY A 49 -10.27 9.57 -6.69
N CYS A 50 -9.16 8.82 -6.63
CA CYS A 50 -8.68 8.02 -7.76
C CYS A 50 -9.40 6.68 -7.99
N GLY A 51 -10.52 6.40 -7.26
CA GLY A 51 -11.35 5.22 -7.51
C GLY A 51 -11.18 4.03 -6.55
N LYS A 52 -10.23 4.05 -5.60
CA LYS A 52 -9.93 2.94 -4.68
C LYS A 52 -11.14 2.43 -3.89
N THR A 53 -11.81 3.32 -3.17
CA THR A 53 -13.02 2.97 -2.38
C THR A 53 -14.15 2.49 -3.28
N THR A 54 -14.27 3.03 -4.51
CA THR A 54 -15.24 2.55 -5.50
C THR A 54 -14.95 1.11 -5.89
N MET A 55 -13.68 0.77 -6.16
CA MET A 55 -13.26 -0.61 -6.43
C MET A 55 -13.59 -1.53 -5.26
N LEU A 56 -13.24 -1.11 -4.04
CA LEU A 56 -13.51 -1.89 -2.84
C LEU A 56 -15.02 -2.14 -2.66
N ARG A 57 -15.87 -1.12 -2.90
CA ARG A 57 -17.33 -1.24 -2.86
C ARG A 57 -17.88 -2.15 -3.93
N MET A 58 -17.31 -2.15 -5.14
CA MET A 58 -17.71 -3.09 -6.20
C MET A 58 -17.39 -4.53 -5.82
N ILE A 59 -16.22 -4.79 -5.22
CA ILE A 59 -15.86 -6.11 -4.72
C ILE A 59 -16.79 -6.54 -3.58
N GLY A 60 -17.13 -5.62 -2.67
CA GLY A 60 -18.04 -5.85 -1.56
C GLY A 60 -19.53 -5.95 -1.94
N GLY A 61 -19.91 -5.60 -3.19
CA GLY A 61 -21.30 -5.62 -3.67
C GLY A 61 -22.13 -4.41 -3.25
N PHE A 62 -21.50 -3.35 -2.71
CA PHE A 62 -22.15 -2.10 -2.35
C PHE A 62 -22.27 -1.13 -3.54
N GLU A 63 -21.58 -1.42 -4.62
CA GLU A 63 -21.63 -0.72 -5.90
C GLU A 63 -21.57 -1.75 -7.02
N TYR A 64 -22.24 -1.50 -8.15
CA TYR A 64 -22.19 -2.38 -9.31
C TYR A 64 -21.35 -1.73 -10.42
N PRO A 65 -20.48 -2.49 -11.09
CA PRO A 65 -19.76 -1.98 -12.25
C PRO A 65 -20.69 -1.72 -13.42
N ASP A 66 -20.31 -0.79 -14.30
CA ASP A 66 -21.02 -0.55 -15.55
C ASP A 66 -20.52 -1.49 -16.67
N ALA A 67 -19.29 -2.02 -16.50
CA ALA A 67 -18.72 -3.06 -17.37
C ALA A 67 -17.67 -3.86 -16.60
N GLY A 68 -17.37 -5.06 -17.12
CA GLY A 68 -16.42 -5.98 -16.50
C GLY A 68 -17.05 -6.89 -15.46
N SER A 69 -16.24 -7.65 -14.75
CA SER A 69 -16.72 -8.62 -13.76
C SER A 69 -15.80 -8.76 -12.55
N VAL A 70 -16.40 -9.17 -11.42
CA VAL A 70 -15.74 -9.55 -10.17
C VAL A 70 -15.89 -11.05 -9.99
N VAL A 71 -14.78 -11.76 -10.03
CA VAL A 71 -14.75 -13.24 -9.91
C VAL A 71 -14.04 -13.63 -8.61
N LEU A 72 -14.69 -14.41 -7.77
CA LEU A 72 -14.16 -14.90 -6.50
C LEU A 72 -14.09 -16.43 -6.52
N GLU A 73 -12.89 -16.99 -6.30
CA GLU A 73 -12.61 -18.44 -6.39
C GLU A 73 -13.20 -19.07 -7.67
N GLY A 74 -13.12 -18.36 -8.80
CA GLY A 74 -13.64 -18.82 -10.10
C GLY A 74 -15.15 -18.62 -10.30
N VAL A 75 -15.88 -18.11 -9.31
CA VAL A 75 -17.31 -17.81 -9.39
C VAL A 75 -17.52 -16.32 -9.66
N ASP A 76 -18.28 -15.98 -10.68
CA ASP A 76 -18.69 -14.60 -10.95
C ASP A 76 -19.70 -14.14 -9.88
N ILE A 77 -19.34 -13.09 -9.14
CA ILE A 77 -20.16 -12.51 -8.08
C ILE A 77 -20.59 -11.06 -8.39
N THR A 78 -20.46 -10.64 -9.65
CA THR A 78 -20.68 -9.25 -10.07
C THR A 78 -22.06 -8.74 -9.65
N ASP A 79 -23.10 -9.52 -9.89
CA ASP A 79 -24.49 -9.15 -9.59
C ASP A 79 -24.99 -9.65 -8.22
N ALA A 80 -24.14 -10.40 -7.49
CA ALA A 80 -24.52 -10.90 -6.17
C ALA A 80 -24.61 -9.74 -5.14
N PRO A 81 -25.65 -9.69 -4.32
CA PRO A 81 -25.77 -8.67 -3.26
C PRO A 81 -24.74 -8.90 -2.15
N PRO A 82 -24.40 -7.87 -1.33
CA PRO A 82 -23.35 -7.95 -0.31
C PRO A 82 -23.49 -9.13 0.65
N TYR A 83 -24.72 -9.48 1.05
CA TYR A 83 -24.97 -10.52 2.05
C TYR A 83 -24.77 -11.95 1.51
N GLU A 84 -24.72 -12.14 0.19
CA GLU A 84 -24.46 -13.43 -0.48
C GLU A 84 -22.98 -13.63 -0.83
N ARG A 85 -22.18 -12.55 -0.77
CA ARG A 85 -20.74 -12.64 -1.09
C ARG A 85 -19.95 -13.19 0.11
N PRO A 86 -19.05 -14.15 -0.09
CA PRO A 86 -18.14 -14.62 0.98
C PRO A 86 -17.00 -13.62 1.23
N VAL A 87 -17.35 -12.34 1.30
CA VAL A 87 -16.48 -11.19 1.47
C VAL A 87 -17.02 -10.35 2.62
N ASN A 88 -16.18 -9.87 3.51
CA ASN A 88 -16.57 -8.90 4.53
C ASN A 88 -15.77 -7.61 4.40
N MET A 89 -16.36 -6.51 4.84
CA MET A 89 -15.76 -5.18 4.76
C MET A 89 -15.72 -4.53 6.14
N MET A 90 -14.57 -3.94 6.45
CA MET A 90 -14.40 -3.01 7.55
C MET A 90 -14.38 -1.59 7.00
N PHE A 91 -15.33 -0.77 7.43
CA PHE A 91 -15.49 0.62 7.00
C PHE A 91 -14.55 1.56 7.79
N GLN A 92 -14.28 2.72 7.23
CA GLN A 92 -13.39 3.73 7.77
C GLN A 92 -13.80 4.21 9.19
N ASP A 93 -15.10 4.34 9.46
CA ASP A 93 -15.67 4.75 10.74
C ASP A 93 -15.96 3.58 11.70
N TYR A 94 -15.43 2.37 11.35
CA TYR A 94 -15.65 1.09 12.04
C TYR A 94 -17.12 0.61 12.04
N ALA A 95 -18.10 1.48 11.82
CA ALA A 95 -19.54 1.21 11.74
C ALA A 95 -20.06 0.27 12.85
N LEU A 96 -19.54 0.38 14.07
CA LEU A 96 -20.04 -0.40 15.20
C LEU A 96 -21.45 0.06 15.59
N PHE A 97 -22.32 -0.88 15.93
CA PHE A 97 -23.64 -0.56 16.43
C PHE A 97 -23.54 0.01 17.86
N PRO A 98 -23.81 1.32 18.07
CA PRO A 98 -23.48 1.99 19.33
C PRO A 98 -24.32 1.53 20.52
N HIS A 99 -25.50 0.98 20.26
CA HIS A 99 -26.46 0.47 21.25
C HIS A 99 -26.27 -1.02 21.57
N MET A 100 -25.34 -1.68 20.90
CA MET A 100 -25.02 -3.10 21.10
C MET A 100 -23.71 -3.25 21.87
N THR A 101 -23.64 -4.27 22.74
CA THR A 101 -22.39 -4.66 23.40
C THR A 101 -21.35 -5.18 22.40
N VAL A 102 -20.11 -5.32 22.85
CA VAL A 102 -19.00 -5.92 22.06
C VAL A 102 -19.38 -7.32 21.57
N GLU A 103 -19.91 -8.19 22.46
CA GLU A 103 -20.40 -9.52 22.08
C GLU A 103 -21.50 -9.45 21.02
N SER A 104 -22.43 -8.51 21.18
CA SER A 104 -23.55 -8.35 20.25
C SER A 104 -23.07 -7.83 18.89
N ASN A 105 -22.12 -6.93 18.87
CA ASN A 105 -21.49 -6.43 17.65
C ASN A 105 -20.76 -7.56 16.90
N ILE A 106 -19.87 -8.28 17.58
CA ILE A 106 -19.07 -9.35 16.96
C ILE A 106 -20.00 -10.47 16.47
N GLY A 107 -20.88 -10.97 17.34
CA GLY A 107 -21.79 -12.10 17.04
C GLY A 107 -22.94 -11.77 16.12
N TYR A 108 -23.12 -10.51 15.70
CA TYR A 108 -24.27 -10.07 14.92
C TYR A 108 -24.49 -10.89 13.64
N GLY A 109 -23.45 -11.05 12.85
CA GLY A 109 -23.53 -11.81 11.59
C GLY A 109 -23.90 -13.28 11.77
N LEU A 110 -23.41 -13.92 12.83
CA LEU A 110 -23.72 -15.33 13.14
C LEU A 110 -25.20 -15.49 13.58
N ARG A 111 -25.70 -14.55 14.38
CA ARG A 111 -27.12 -14.56 14.82
C ARG A 111 -28.07 -14.42 13.64
N ILE A 112 -27.81 -13.51 12.70
CA ILE A 112 -28.63 -13.36 11.50
C ILE A 112 -28.60 -14.62 10.62
N SER A 113 -27.45 -15.33 10.60
CA SER A 113 -27.33 -16.62 9.90
C SER A 113 -28.03 -17.79 10.62
N GLY A 114 -28.73 -17.54 11.73
CA GLY A 114 -29.48 -18.56 12.47
C GLY A 114 -28.62 -19.48 13.33
N ILE A 115 -27.37 -19.11 13.65
CA ILE A 115 -26.51 -19.90 14.52
C ILE A 115 -27.03 -19.85 15.96
N GLU A 116 -27.00 -20.99 16.64
CA GLU A 116 -27.47 -21.13 18.02
C GLU A 116 -26.71 -20.20 18.98
N SER A 117 -27.41 -19.58 19.93
CA SER A 117 -26.84 -18.59 20.85
C SER A 117 -25.63 -19.07 21.63
N ARG A 118 -25.62 -20.34 22.05
CA ARG A 118 -24.48 -20.94 22.78
C ARG A 118 -23.23 -21.03 21.91
N GLN A 119 -23.39 -21.39 20.65
CA GLN A 119 -22.30 -21.43 19.67
C GLN A 119 -21.80 -20.03 19.34
N VAL A 120 -22.71 -19.04 19.18
CA VAL A 120 -22.32 -17.63 18.99
C VAL A 120 -21.46 -17.13 20.14
N GLN A 121 -21.85 -17.41 21.38
CA GLN A 121 -21.08 -17.01 22.56
C GLN A 121 -19.67 -17.65 22.56
N HIS A 122 -19.56 -18.90 22.20
CA HIS A 122 -18.26 -19.59 22.08
C HIS A 122 -17.36 -18.97 21.02
N GLU A 123 -17.85 -18.81 19.79
CA GLU A 123 -17.11 -18.20 18.66
C GLU A 123 -16.71 -16.74 18.98
N VAL A 124 -17.57 -15.97 19.65
CA VAL A 124 -17.23 -14.62 20.11
C VAL A 124 -16.16 -14.64 21.18
N GLY A 125 -16.20 -15.59 22.10
CA GLY A 125 -15.14 -15.78 23.11
C GLY A 125 -13.79 -16.04 22.48
N GLU A 126 -13.70 -16.99 21.55
CA GLU A 126 -12.47 -17.26 20.79
C GLU A 126 -11.98 -16.03 20.00
N MET A 127 -12.90 -15.28 19.41
CA MET A 127 -12.58 -14.06 18.67
C MET A 127 -12.03 -12.96 19.60
N LEU A 128 -12.59 -12.80 20.80
CA LEU A 128 -12.08 -11.85 21.80
C LEU A 128 -10.66 -12.18 22.27
N GLU A 129 -10.35 -13.47 22.44
CA GLU A 129 -8.97 -13.93 22.72
C GLU A 129 -8.05 -13.62 21.52
N LEU A 130 -8.52 -13.84 20.30
CA LEU A 130 -7.74 -13.61 19.07
C LEU A 130 -7.32 -12.14 18.89
N ILE A 131 -8.19 -11.19 19.31
CA ILE A 131 -7.95 -9.73 19.19
C ILE A 131 -7.43 -9.10 20.48
N ASP A 132 -6.99 -9.90 21.48
CA ASP A 132 -6.47 -9.46 22.77
C ASP A 132 -7.44 -8.53 23.55
N LEU A 133 -8.73 -8.88 23.58
CA LEU A 133 -9.77 -8.17 24.34
C LEU A 133 -10.60 -9.11 25.24
N PRO A 134 -10.00 -10.06 26.00
CA PRO A 134 -10.75 -10.94 26.87
C PRO A 134 -11.48 -10.14 27.96
N GLY A 135 -12.68 -10.57 28.32
CA GLY A 135 -13.48 -9.92 29.36
C GLY A 135 -14.21 -8.65 28.96
N MET A 136 -14.11 -8.22 27.69
CA MET A 136 -14.75 -7.00 27.19
C MET A 136 -16.16 -7.20 26.60
N GLN A 137 -16.70 -8.42 26.65
CA GLN A 137 -17.95 -8.82 25.94
C GLN A 137 -19.16 -7.95 26.26
N ASN A 138 -19.26 -7.45 27.51
CA ASN A 138 -20.44 -6.70 27.98
C ASN A 138 -20.31 -5.18 27.79
N ARG A 139 -19.17 -4.67 27.33
CA ARG A 139 -18.95 -3.24 27.13
C ARG A 139 -19.67 -2.71 25.89
N LEU A 140 -20.05 -1.45 25.95
CA LEU A 140 -20.54 -0.70 24.79
C LEU A 140 -19.38 -0.08 24.01
N PRO A 141 -19.53 0.22 22.70
CA PRO A 141 -18.50 0.89 21.91
C PRO A 141 -18.05 2.24 22.49
N SER A 142 -18.94 2.97 23.19
CA SER A 142 -18.62 4.23 23.87
C SER A 142 -17.62 4.09 25.03
N GLU A 143 -17.48 2.89 25.59
CA GLU A 143 -16.58 2.60 26.70
C GLU A 143 -15.20 2.11 26.24
N LEU A 144 -14.99 2.04 24.91
CA LEU A 144 -13.76 1.52 24.29
C LEU A 144 -12.88 2.67 23.77
N SER A 145 -11.57 2.47 23.81
CA SER A 145 -10.62 3.31 23.08
C SER A 145 -10.78 3.14 21.56
N ASN A 146 -10.21 4.06 20.75
CA ASN A 146 -10.26 3.95 19.30
C ASN A 146 -9.66 2.63 18.80
N GLY A 147 -8.49 2.22 19.31
CA GLY A 147 -7.87 0.95 18.94
C GLY A 147 -8.72 -0.26 19.35
N GLN A 148 -9.37 -0.23 20.52
CA GLN A 148 -10.30 -1.30 20.93
C GLN A 148 -11.53 -1.37 20.02
N ARG A 149 -12.11 -0.22 19.64
CA ARG A 149 -13.22 -0.17 18.66
C ARG A 149 -12.83 -0.78 17.33
N GLN A 150 -11.64 -0.46 16.85
CA GLN A 150 -11.08 -1.01 15.61
C GLN A 150 -10.95 -2.54 15.67
N ARG A 151 -10.37 -3.08 16.76
CA ARG A 151 -10.25 -4.53 16.97
C ARG A 151 -11.62 -5.21 17.01
N VAL A 152 -12.61 -4.62 17.66
CA VAL A 152 -13.99 -5.14 17.68
C VAL A 152 -14.61 -5.15 16.28
N ALA A 153 -14.41 -4.10 15.49
CA ALA A 153 -14.88 -4.04 14.10
C ALA A 153 -14.21 -5.10 13.23
N LEU A 154 -12.91 -5.30 13.41
CA LEU A 154 -12.14 -6.33 12.73
C LEU A 154 -12.64 -7.73 13.11
N ALA A 155 -12.86 -8.00 14.40
CA ALA A 155 -13.42 -9.25 14.89
C ALA A 155 -14.82 -9.52 14.30
N ARG A 156 -15.69 -8.50 14.24
CA ARG A 156 -17.00 -8.61 13.60
C ARG A 156 -16.91 -8.97 12.12
N ALA A 157 -15.93 -8.40 11.42
CA ALA A 157 -15.71 -8.72 10.02
C ALA A 157 -15.13 -10.12 9.80
N LEU A 158 -14.34 -10.63 10.74
CA LEU A 158 -13.65 -11.93 10.65
C LEU A 158 -14.49 -13.12 11.11
N ILE A 159 -15.44 -12.92 12.02
CA ILE A 159 -16.16 -14.03 12.68
C ILE A 159 -16.91 -14.94 11.70
N ARG A 160 -17.34 -14.40 10.55
CA ARG A 160 -17.96 -15.19 9.48
C ARG A 160 -16.97 -15.93 8.60
N LYS A 161 -15.67 -15.85 8.90
CA LYS A 161 -14.59 -16.53 8.17
C LYS A 161 -14.65 -16.24 6.65
N PRO A 162 -14.61 -14.94 6.24
CA PRO A 162 -14.69 -14.58 4.83
C PRO A 162 -13.47 -15.09 4.05
N LYS A 163 -13.59 -15.22 2.72
CA LYS A 163 -12.46 -15.53 1.82
C LYS A 163 -11.52 -14.35 1.67
N ILE A 164 -12.09 -13.15 1.67
CA ILE A 164 -11.36 -11.88 1.59
C ILE A 164 -11.93 -10.92 2.62
N LEU A 165 -11.03 -10.25 3.34
CA LEU A 165 -11.37 -9.11 4.18
C LEU A 165 -10.98 -7.81 3.46
N LEU A 166 -11.97 -6.95 3.24
CA LEU A 166 -11.82 -5.63 2.67
C LEU A 166 -11.64 -4.59 3.78
N LEU A 167 -10.63 -3.73 3.67
CA LEU A 167 -10.30 -2.70 4.64
C LEU A 167 -10.31 -1.33 3.96
N ASP A 168 -11.28 -0.48 4.31
CA ASP A 168 -11.41 0.88 3.75
C ASP A 168 -10.77 1.90 4.71
N GLU A 169 -9.54 2.32 4.41
CA GLU A 169 -8.73 3.27 5.21
C GLU A 169 -8.74 2.98 6.72
N PRO A 170 -8.37 1.77 7.15
CA PRO A 170 -8.62 1.31 8.52
C PRO A 170 -7.88 2.12 9.60
N MET A 171 -6.86 2.89 9.25
CA MET A 171 -6.01 3.63 10.19
C MET A 171 -6.05 5.15 10.01
N SER A 172 -6.92 5.67 9.16
CA SER A 172 -6.98 7.11 8.82
C SER A 172 -7.31 8.01 10.02
N ALA A 173 -8.08 7.51 11.00
CA ALA A 173 -8.49 8.26 12.19
C ALA A 173 -7.52 8.14 13.38
N LEU A 174 -6.34 7.52 13.21
CA LEU A 174 -5.39 7.26 14.28
C LEU A 174 -4.21 8.26 14.26
N ASP A 175 -3.71 8.60 15.45
CA ASP A 175 -2.43 9.29 15.58
C ASP A 175 -1.24 8.39 15.16
N ALA A 176 -0.08 8.99 14.92
CA ALA A 176 1.09 8.28 14.37
C ALA A 176 1.55 7.10 15.25
N LYS A 177 1.53 7.23 16.58
CA LYS A 177 1.98 6.17 17.50
C LYS A 177 1.00 5.02 17.53
N LEU A 178 -0.29 5.31 17.58
CA LEU A 178 -1.35 4.31 17.58
C LEU A 178 -1.42 3.60 16.21
N ARG A 179 -1.23 4.35 15.11
CA ARG A 179 -1.16 3.79 13.75
C ARG A 179 -0.04 2.75 13.63
N GLN A 180 1.17 3.06 14.09
CA GLN A 180 2.29 2.11 14.06
C GLN A 180 2.00 0.83 14.87
N SER A 181 1.42 0.96 16.06
CA SER A 181 1.00 -0.22 16.85
C SER A 181 -0.02 -1.07 16.09
N MET A 182 -1.01 -0.42 15.46
CA MET A 182 -2.08 -1.10 14.72
C MET A 182 -1.58 -1.79 13.45
N GLN A 183 -0.58 -1.22 12.75
CA GLN A 183 0.08 -1.89 11.62
C GLN A 183 0.66 -3.24 12.06
N ILE A 184 1.43 -3.24 13.15
CA ILE A 184 2.05 -4.46 13.69
C ILE A 184 0.97 -5.49 14.08
N GLU A 185 -0.08 -5.05 14.77
CA GLU A 185 -1.18 -5.92 15.20
C GLU A 185 -1.93 -6.52 14.01
N LEU A 186 -2.27 -5.70 13.01
CA LEU A 186 -2.99 -6.15 11.83
C LEU A 186 -2.16 -7.15 11.01
N LEU A 187 -0.85 -6.91 10.86
CA LEU A 187 0.07 -7.87 10.22
C LEU A 187 0.18 -9.18 11.02
N SER A 188 0.27 -9.10 12.35
CA SER A 188 0.31 -10.29 13.21
C SER A 188 -0.97 -11.10 13.07
N LEU A 189 -2.12 -10.43 13.06
CA LEU A 189 -3.42 -11.06 12.89
C LEU A 189 -3.56 -11.70 11.50
N HIS A 190 -3.17 -10.99 10.43
CA HIS A 190 -3.15 -11.53 9.07
C HIS A 190 -2.34 -12.83 8.99
N LYS A 191 -1.11 -12.83 9.52
CA LYS A 191 -0.25 -14.02 9.56
C LYS A 191 -0.86 -15.18 10.37
N LYS A 192 -1.56 -14.87 11.48
CA LYS A 192 -2.18 -15.87 12.36
C LYS A 192 -3.40 -16.53 11.73
N ILE A 193 -4.21 -15.73 10.99
CA ILE A 193 -5.46 -16.20 10.38
C ILE A 193 -5.22 -16.78 8.98
N GLY A 194 -4.31 -16.20 8.20
CA GLY A 194 -3.94 -16.65 6.86
C GLY A 194 -5.00 -16.43 5.79
N ILE A 195 -5.97 -15.53 6.00
CA ILE A 195 -6.95 -15.12 4.98
C ILE A 195 -6.41 -13.98 4.12
N THR A 196 -7.01 -13.76 2.96
CA THR A 196 -6.62 -12.68 2.05
C THR A 196 -7.13 -11.33 2.55
N PHE A 197 -6.27 -10.31 2.55
CA PHE A 197 -6.63 -8.93 2.87
C PHE A 197 -6.50 -8.05 1.63
N LEU A 198 -7.48 -7.20 1.40
CA LEU A 198 -7.43 -6.14 0.40
C LEU A 198 -7.71 -4.80 1.10
N MET A 199 -6.68 -3.98 1.20
CA MET A 199 -6.72 -2.69 1.90
C MET A 199 -6.72 -1.54 0.92
N VAL A 200 -7.47 -0.50 1.24
CA VAL A 200 -7.37 0.82 0.61
C VAL A 200 -6.69 1.78 1.57
N THR A 201 -5.72 2.52 1.10
CA THR A 201 -5.09 3.62 1.83
C THR A 201 -4.58 4.70 0.87
N HIS A 202 -4.35 5.89 1.38
CA HIS A 202 -3.59 6.95 0.73
C HIS A 202 -2.22 7.16 1.38
N ASP A 203 -1.91 6.42 2.46
CA ASP A 203 -0.64 6.48 3.18
C ASP A 203 0.37 5.48 2.57
N GLN A 204 1.47 6.04 2.05
CA GLN A 204 2.53 5.27 1.41
C GLN A 204 3.24 4.34 2.40
N THR A 205 3.44 4.81 3.64
CA THR A 205 4.12 4.03 4.68
C THR A 205 3.32 2.79 5.05
N GLU A 206 1.99 2.94 5.18
CA GLU A 206 1.09 1.80 5.42
C GLU A 206 1.21 0.76 4.31
N ALA A 207 1.12 1.19 3.05
CA ALA A 207 1.23 0.30 1.91
C ALA A 207 2.59 -0.41 1.85
N MET A 208 3.69 0.35 2.02
CA MET A 208 5.05 -0.19 1.95
C MET A 208 5.37 -1.19 3.06
N VAL A 209 4.86 -0.96 4.30
CA VAL A 209 5.17 -1.80 5.47
C VAL A 209 4.30 -3.06 5.50
N MET A 210 3.05 -2.97 5.04
CA MET A 210 2.05 -4.01 5.32
C MET A 210 1.80 -4.96 4.15
N SER A 211 2.12 -4.58 2.92
CA SER A 211 1.64 -5.30 1.75
C SER A 211 2.66 -6.31 1.21
N ASP A 212 2.15 -7.46 0.77
CA ASP A 212 2.90 -8.36 -0.10
C ASP A 212 2.97 -7.77 -1.52
N ARG A 213 1.84 -7.15 -1.97
CA ARG A 213 1.75 -6.43 -3.25
C ARG A 213 0.95 -5.15 -3.10
N ILE A 214 1.38 -4.13 -3.85
CA ILE A 214 0.70 -2.84 -3.93
C ILE A 214 0.23 -2.61 -5.36
N THR A 215 -0.99 -2.12 -5.51
CA THR A 215 -1.53 -1.63 -6.77
C THR A 215 -1.61 -0.11 -6.69
N VAL A 216 -0.76 0.60 -7.41
CA VAL A 216 -0.79 2.06 -7.49
C VAL A 216 -1.85 2.47 -8.51
N ILE A 217 -2.81 3.31 -8.07
CA ILE A 217 -3.95 3.75 -8.86
C ILE A 217 -3.90 5.27 -9.02
N ARG A 218 -4.12 5.72 -10.26
CA ARG A 218 -4.24 7.13 -10.61
C ARG A 218 -5.37 7.31 -11.61
N ASP A 219 -6.21 8.31 -11.39
CA ASP A 219 -7.28 8.72 -12.31
C ASP A 219 -8.15 7.54 -12.81
N GLY A 220 -8.47 6.60 -11.91
CA GLY A 220 -9.29 5.42 -12.21
C GLY A 220 -8.55 4.26 -12.88
N ALA A 221 -7.27 4.38 -13.19
CA ALA A 221 -6.46 3.36 -13.85
C ALA A 221 -5.31 2.85 -12.99
N ILE A 222 -4.83 1.65 -13.28
CA ILE A 222 -3.64 1.08 -12.63
C ILE A 222 -2.38 1.64 -13.31
N GLU A 223 -1.52 2.29 -12.53
CA GLU A 223 -0.20 2.76 -12.98
C GLU A 223 0.84 1.64 -12.89
N GLN A 224 0.88 0.92 -11.78
CA GLN A 224 1.81 -0.20 -11.56
C GLN A 224 1.30 -1.14 -10.48
N ILE A 225 1.58 -2.43 -10.62
CA ILE A 225 1.40 -3.46 -9.60
C ILE A 225 2.75 -4.12 -9.34
N GLY A 226 3.11 -4.31 -8.08
CA GLY A 226 4.35 -5.00 -7.72
C GLY A 226 4.51 -5.13 -6.21
N THR A 227 5.59 -5.76 -5.78
CA THR A 227 6.01 -5.77 -4.38
C THR A 227 6.44 -4.35 -3.96
N PRO A 228 6.44 -4.01 -2.67
CA PRO A 228 6.94 -2.71 -2.19
C PRO A 228 8.33 -2.37 -2.75
N THR A 229 9.24 -3.32 -2.73
CA THR A 229 10.61 -3.13 -3.24
C THR A 229 10.65 -2.87 -4.75
N GLU A 230 9.89 -3.64 -5.55
CA GLU A 230 9.81 -3.42 -7.00
C GLU A 230 9.27 -2.03 -7.35
N LEU A 231 8.21 -1.59 -6.66
CA LEU A 231 7.63 -0.27 -6.92
C LEU A 231 8.54 0.89 -6.52
N TYR A 232 9.33 0.72 -5.45
CA TYR A 232 10.24 1.73 -4.95
C TYR A 232 11.54 1.82 -5.76
N ASP A 233 12.15 0.67 -6.06
CA ASP A 233 13.43 0.58 -6.74
C ASP A 233 13.29 0.61 -8.28
N HIS A 234 12.16 0.13 -8.82
CA HIS A 234 11.90 0.00 -10.26
C HIS A 234 10.56 0.60 -10.66
N PRO A 235 10.32 1.89 -10.38
CA PRO A 235 9.07 2.56 -10.80
C PRO A 235 9.01 2.62 -12.34
N VAL A 236 7.83 2.28 -12.92
CA VAL A 236 7.64 2.25 -14.38
C VAL A 236 7.20 3.59 -14.96
N THR A 237 6.85 4.56 -14.10
CA THR A 237 6.52 5.93 -14.52
C THR A 237 7.11 6.95 -13.54
N PRO A 238 7.38 8.20 -13.98
CA PRO A 238 7.75 9.29 -13.09
C PRO A 238 6.75 9.49 -11.95
N TYR A 239 5.46 9.31 -12.25
CA TYR A 239 4.40 9.41 -11.25
C TYR A 239 4.59 8.42 -10.10
N VAL A 240 4.83 7.14 -10.39
CA VAL A 240 5.06 6.12 -9.36
C VAL A 240 6.32 6.43 -8.55
N ALA A 241 7.39 6.91 -9.22
CA ALA A 241 8.62 7.31 -8.56
C ALA A 241 8.40 8.43 -7.53
N GLU A 242 7.70 9.49 -7.91
CA GLU A 242 7.42 10.65 -7.04
C GLU A 242 6.34 10.33 -5.99
N PHE A 243 5.36 9.51 -6.35
CA PHE A 243 4.27 9.16 -5.46
C PHE A 243 4.71 8.25 -4.31
N LEU A 244 5.68 7.35 -4.49
CA LEU A 244 6.14 6.42 -3.45
C LEU A 244 7.30 6.94 -2.58
N GLY A 245 7.65 8.19 -2.71
CA GLY A 245 8.69 8.84 -1.92
C GLY A 245 9.38 9.96 -2.68
N GLN A 246 10.22 10.70 -2.00
CA GLN A 246 11.01 11.73 -2.67
C GLN A 246 11.94 11.11 -3.71
N SER A 247 12.01 11.76 -4.89
CA SER A 247 12.88 11.36 -5.99
C SER A 247 13.53 12.59 -6.60
N ASN A 248 14.81 12.50 -6.90
CA ASN A 248 15.48 13.48 -7.72
C ASN A 248 15.22 13.13 -9.20
N MET A 249 14.39 13.91 -9.86
CA MET A 249 14.09 13.79 -11.28
C MET A 249 15.00 14.73 -12.06
N ILE A 250 16.08 14.20 -12.62
CA ILE A 250 17.16 15.01 -13.24
C ILE A 250 17.08 14.87 -14.76
N PRO A 251 16.66 15.92 -15.50
CA PRO A 251 16.73 15.90 -16.95
C PRO A 251 18.16 15.75 -17.46
N ALA A 252 18.38 14.82 -18.37
CA ALA A 252 19.67 14.51 -18.95
C ALA A 252 19.58 14.29 -20.45
N VAL A 253 20.71 14.44 -21.15
CA VAL A 253 20.81 14.20 -22.59
C VAL A 253 21.71 12.99 -22.82
N VAL A 254 21.22 12.03 -23.58
CA VAL A 254 22.01 10.86 -23.95
C VAL A 254 23.09 11.26 -24.95
N GLN A 255 24.34 11.14 -24.57
CA GLN A 255 25.51 11.47 -25.41
C GLN A 255 26.01 10.26 -26.19
N ARG A 256 25.95 9.08 -25.59
CA ARG A 256 26.41 7.85 -26.18
C ARG A 256 25.51 6.69 -25.76
N SER A 257 24.99 5.97 -26.74
CA SER A 257 24.25 4.74 -26.53
C SER A 257 24.88 3.69 -27.45
N ALA A 258 25.70 2.83 -26.87
CA ALA A 258 26.25 1.66 -27.53
C ALA A 258 25.72 0.41 -26.83
N ALA A 259 25.86 -0.76 -27.42
CA ALA A 259 25.30 -2.00 -26.87
C ALA A 259 25.76 -2.32 -25.43
N ASP A 260 26.85 -1.74 -24.98
CA ASP A 260 27.53 -1.99 -23.71
C ASP A 260 27.69 -0.75 -22.83
N ARG A 261 27.28 0.46 -23.27
CA ARG A 261 27.53 1.68 -22.51
C ARG A 261 26.51 2.78 -22.78
N LEU A 262 25.93 3.32 -21.71
CA LEU A 262 24.99 4.45 -21.75
C LEU A 262 25.56 5.62 -20.94
N ILE A 263 25.87 6.72 -21.64
CA ILE A 263 26.36 7.97 -21.04
C ILE A 263 25.28 9.03 -21.13
N ALA A 264 24.94 9.63 -20.00
CA ALA A 264 23.98 10.73 -19.90
C ALA A 264 24.68 12.01 -19.42
N GLN A 265 24.41 13.12 -20.08
CA GLN A 265 24.90 14.44 -19.69
C GLN A 265 23.90 15.18 -18.81
N VAL A 266 24.36 15.60 -17.64
CA VAL A 266 23.65 16.43 -16.66
C VAL A 266 24.40 17.75 -16.49
N GLY A 267 23.95 18.81 -17.11
CA GLY A 267 24.69 20.09 -17.13
C GLY A 267 26.05 19.95 -17.81
N SER A 268 27.13 20.22 -17.07
CA SER A 268 28.51 20.04 -17.52
C SER A 268 29.07 18.65 -17.24
N ASN A 269 28.36 17.79 -16.51
CA ASN A 269 28.86 16.49 -16.06
C ASN A 269 28.38 15.36 -16.97
N GLU A 270 29.26 14.43 -17.30
CA GLU A 270 28.93 13.16 -17.95
C GLU A 270 28.82 12.07 -16.90
N LEU A 271 27.77 11.28 -16.95
CA LEU A 271 27.50 10.18 -16.03
C LEU A 271 27.36 8.88 -16.79
N ASP A 272 28.05 7.84 -16.33
CA ASP A 272 27.84 6.48 -16.82
C ASP A 272 26.61 5.87 -16.12
N VAL A 273 25.55 5.73 -16.88
CA VAL A 273 24.27 5.18 -16.40
C VAL A 273 23.97 3.80 -17.02
N THR A 274 25.03 3.09 -17.40
CA THR A 274 24.93 1.78 -18.06
C THR A 274 24.15 0.76 -17.22
N ASN A 275 24.30 0.81 -15.90
CA ASN A 275 23.61 -0.09 -14.96
C ASN A 275 22.22 0.41 -14.52
N ALA A 276 21.73 1.52 -15.07
CA ALA A 276 20.43 2.05 -14.71
C ALA A 276 19.30 1.17 -15.29
N THR A 277 18.21 1.04 -14.53
CA THR A 277 16.98 0.44 -15.06
C THR A 277 16.36 1.39 -16.07
N ILE A 278 16.16 0.94 -17.31
CA ILE A 278 15.61 1.74 -18.39
C ILE A 278 14.10 1.50 -18.47
N VAL A 279 13.32 2.57 -18.42
CA VAL A 279 11.88 2.53 -18.61
C VAL A 279 11.52 3.27 -19.91
N GLY A 280 10.86 2.57 -20.83
CA GLY A 280 10.46 3.10 -22.12
C GLY A 280 11.58 3.07 -23.16
N ARG A 281 11.50 3.98 -24.15
CA ARG A 281 12.51 4.13 -25.19
C ARG A 281 13.58 5.13 -24.75
N ILE A 282 14.82 4.85 -25.12
CA ILE A 282 15.91 5.82 -24.96
C ILE A 282 15.87 6.77 -26.14
N ASP A 283 15.38 8.00 -25.88
CA ASP A 283 15.50 9.12 -26.80
C ASP A 283 16.72 9.98 -26.41
N ASN A 284 16.99 11.04 -27.18
CA ASN A 284 18.07 11.97 -26.85
C ASN A 284 17.88 12.64 -25.48
N ASN A 285 16.65 12.86 -25.05
CA ASN A 285 16.32 13.41 -23.75
C ASN A 285 15.76 12.31 -22.84
N VAL A 286 16.35 12.18 -21.66
CA VAL A 286 15.93 11.22 -20.63
C VAL A 286 15.81 11.94 -19.29
N THR A 287 15.11 11.32 -18.35
CA THR A 287 15.07 11.79 -16.97
C THR A 287 15.70 10.72 -16.08
N LEU A 288 16.77 11.09 -15.37
CA LEU A 288 17.36 10.22 -14.36
C LEU A 288 16.57 10.33 -13.07
N CYS A 289 16.15 9.21 -12.52
CA CYS A 289 15.46 9.13 -11.24
C CYS A 289 16.41 8.54 -10.19
N ILE A 290 16.71 9.32 -9.15
CA ILE A 290 17.62 8.90 -8.08
C ILE A 290 16.98 9.19 -6.72
N ARG A 291 16.91 8.20 -5.86
CA ARG A 291 16.42 8.38 -4.48
C ARG A 291 17.40 9.22 -3.66
N PRO A 292 16.96 10.19 -2.84
CA PRO A 292 17.83 11.05 -2.04
C PRO A 292 18.78 10.30 -1.11
N GLU A 293 18.36 9.17 -0.56
CA GLU A 293 19.17 8.32 0.33
C GLU A 293 20.23 7.47 -0.42
N ARG A 294 20.14 7.40 -1.75
CA ARG A 294 21.13 6.71 -2.59
C ARG A 294 22.30 7.62 -2.99
N ILE A 295 22.22 8.90 -2.67
CA ILE A 295 23.28 9.89 -2.96
C ILE A 295 24.15 10.03 -1.71
N ARG A 296 25.47 9.89 -1.89
CA ARG A 296 26.45 10.09 -0.83
C ARG A 296 27.10 11.46 -0.97
N LEU A 297 27.31 12.14 0.16
CA LEU A 297 28.10 13.37 0.24
C LEU A 297 29.56 13.01 0.52
N LEU A 298 30.47 13.59 -0.25
CA LEU A 298 31.92 13.45 -0.09
C LEU A 298 32.50 14.82 0.28
N GLU A 299 33.35 14.87 1.29
CA GLU A 299 34.04 16.12 1.71
C GLU A 299 35.19 16.50 0.77
N SER A 300 35.77 15.50 0.07
CA SER A 300 36.91 15.68 -0.80
C SER A 300 36.87 14.73 -1.98
N SER A 301 37.32 15.19 -3.15
CA SER A 301 37.46 14.36 -4.36
C SER A 301 38.51 13.26 -4.24
N SER A 302 39.32 13.27 -3.20
CA SER A 302 40.37 12.25 -2.97
C SER A 302 39.84 10.93 -2.40
N GLU A 303 38.59 10.90 -1.95
CA GLU A 303 37.91 9.71 -1.36
C GLU A 303 37.06 8.95 -2.39
N VAL A 304 37.13 9.32 -3.65
CA VAL A 304 36.23 8.75 -4.67
C VAL A 304 36.70 7.35 -5.05
N ASP A 305 35.79 6.38 -4.80
CA ASP A 305 35.88 5.08 -5.47
C ASP A 305 35.65 5.29 -6.98
N THR A 306 36.54 4.82 -7.81
CA THR A 306 36.48 4.96 -9.29
C THR A 306 35.25 4.30 -9.92
N SER A 307 34.48 3.53 -9.15
CA SER A 307 33.21 2.93 -9.55
C SER A 307 31.98 3.85 -9.36
N LEU A 308 32.17 5.03 -8.72
CA LEU A 308 31.11 5.97 -8.42
C LEU A 308 31.12 7.16 -9.39
N GLU A 309 29.95 7.53 -9.85
CA GLU A 309 29.73 8.77 -10.60
C GLU A 309 29.63 9.95 -9.62
N VAL A 310 30.38 11.01 -9.89
CA VAL A 310 30.51 12.18 -9.00
C VAL A 310 30.05 13.45 -9.69
N ILE A 311 29.18 14.18 -9.01
CA ILE A 311 28.72 15.51 -9.42
C ILE A 311 29.09 16.51 -8.33
N THR A 312 29.64 17.66 -8.75
CA THR A 312 29.90 18.78 -7.83
C THR A 312 28.67 19.67 -7.73
N GLY A 313 28.34 20.10 -6.50
CA GLY A 313 27.25 21.00 -6.24
C GLY A 313 27.50 21.90 -5.03
N VAL A 314 26.66 22.91 -4.83
CA VAL A 314 26.73 23.84 -3.71
C VAL A 314 25.55 23.59 -2.77
N VAL A 315 25.85 23.32 -1.50
CA VAL A 315 24.82 23.16 -0.46
C VAL A 315 24.10 24.50 -0.25
N GLN A 316 22.81 24.53 -0.52
CA GLN A 316 21.96 25.69 -0.33
C GLN A 316 21.23 25.68 1.02
N GLN A 317 20.80 24.49 1.45
CA GLN A 317 20.04 24.33 2.67
C GLN A 317 20.38 23.00 3.35
N VAL A 318 20.38 23.02 4.68
CA VAL A 318 20.49 21.84 5.53
C VAL A 318 19.35 21.86 6.54
N LEU A 319 18.55 20.79 6.58
CA LEU A 319 17.48 20.62 7.54
C LEU A 319 17.76 19.39 8.41
N TYR A 320 17.59 19.56 9.71
CA TYR A 320 17.72 18.46 10.69
C TYR A 320 16.36 17.87 11.02
N SER A 321 16.20 16.56 10.86
CA SER A 321 14.95 15.84 11.15
C SER A 321 15.08 14.79 12.26
N GLY A 322 15.98 14.99 13.20
CA GLY A 322 16.19 14.09 14.34
C GLY A 322 17.18 12.96 14.03
N ASN A 323 16.85 12.07 13.11
CA ASN A 323 17.67 10.92 12.74
C ASN A 323 18.44 11.10 11.43
N SER A 324 18.22 12.18 10.71
CA SER A 324 18.87 12.47 9.43
C SER A 324 19.04 13.96 9.17
N LEU A 325 19.98 14.28 8.29
CA LEU A 325 20.15 15.59 7.67
C LEU A 325 19.60 15.52 6.24
N HIS A 326 18.82 16.51 5.86
CA HIS A 326 18.29 16.70 4.53
C HIS A 326 18.99 17.89 3.89
N PHE A 327 19.71 17.63 2.80
CA PHE A 327 20.44 18.67 2.07
C PHE A 327 19.66 19.00 0.79
N THR A 328 19.60 20.30 0.48
CA THR A 328 19.25 20.78 -0.85
C THR A 328 20.54 21.30 -1.47
N ILE A 329 20.94 20.70 -2.59
CA ILE A 329 22.20 20.98 -3.28
C ILE A 329 21.88 21.53 -4.66
N SER A 330 22.40 22.73 -4.96
CA SER A 330 22.32 23.30 -6.30
C SER A 330 23.40 22.69 -7.19
N LEU A 331 23.00 22.19 -8.33
CA LEU A 331 23.85 21.78 -9.44
C LEU A 331 23.98 22.93 -10.45
N ASP A 332 24.85 22.78 -11.44
CA ASP A 332 24.97 23.73 -12.55
C ASP A 332 23.62 23.94 -13.25
N GLY A 333 23.32 25.20 -13.62
CA GLY A 333 22.15 25.55 -14.43
C GLY A 333 20.82 25.65 -13.68
N ASN A 334 20.84 26.08 -12.40
CA ASN A 334 19.65 26.30 -11.58
C ASN A 334 18.83 25.04 -11.26
N ARG A 335 19.48 23.88 -11.23
CA ARG A 335 18.91 22.60 -10.84
C ARG A 335 19.24 22.33 -9.40
N SER A 336 18.33 21.72 -8.66
CA SER A 336 18.60 21.28 -7.29
C SER A 336 18.30 19.80 -7.13
N ILE A 337 19.07 19.16 -6.26
CA ILE A 337 18.85 17.78 -5.82
C ILE A 337 18.70 17.75 -4.31
N HIS A 338 18.00 16.74 -3.82
CA HIS A 338 17.84 16.44 -2.41
C HIS A 338 18.71 15.25 -2.04
N VAL A 339 19.40 15.34 -0.91
CA VAL A 339 20.20 14.25 -0.35
C VAL A 339 19.77 14.01 1.09
N HIS A 340 19.51 12.75 1.42
CA HIS A 340 19.23 12.34 2.79
C HIS A 340 20.44 11.62 3.38
N HIS A 341 21.02 12.21 4.41
CA HIS A 341 22.16 11.65 5.11
C HIS A 341 21.74 11.17 6.51
N PRO A 342 21.72 9.86 6.79
CA PRO A 342 21.39 9.35 8.10
C PRO A 342 22.46 9.72 9.11
N LEU A 343 22.06 10.20 10.28
CA LEU A 343 22.97 10.43 11.40
C LEU A 343 23.24 9.10 12.08
N ASN A 344 24.43 8.55 11.85
CA ASN A 344 24.91 7.39 12.59
C ASN A 344 25.25 7.83 14.02
N THR A 345 24.26 7.91 14.89
CA THR A 345 24.48 8.04 16.32
C THR A 345 24.91 6.67 16.82
N VAL A 346 26.22 6.47 16.92
CA VAL A 346 26.77 5.42 17.78
C VAL A 346 26.48 5.89 19.20
N PHE A 347 25.46 5.33 19.82
CA PHE A 347 25.32 5.45 21.27
C PHE A 347 26.42 4.58 21.88
N ASN A 348 27.49 5.22 22.36
CA ASN A 348 28.47 4.63 23.26
C ASN A 348 27.90 4.58 24.66
#